data_db1a0cf2d2984ca54bb69f73b2ca5fd1
#
_entry.id   db1a0cf2d2984ca54bb69f73b2ca5fd1
#
_cell.length_a   1.000
_cell.length_b   1.000
_cell.length_c   1.000
_cell.angle_alpha   90.00
_cell.angle_beta   90.00
_cell.angle_gamma   90.00
#
_symmetry.space_group_name_H-M   'P 1'
#
loop_
_entity.id
_entity.type
_entity.pdbx_description
1 polymer ?
#
loop_
_entity_poly.entity_id
_entity_poly.type
_entity_poly.pdbx_seq_one_letter_code
_entity_poly.pdbx_strand_id
1 'polypeptide(L)'
;MKNYLKISGLALMALVGMVSCSKDDDAAMEGESYNTSFEVTDAPIDDAEVEAVFVTISNVSVDGKSLEGFNATTVNLAALVNGETKTLGNLDLQAKSYSNIVFELDFDKDVNGDAPGCYVKKANGEKDALVASSNKITINDTFEVLANADNVIVIDFDLRKTIQEEEDGLSKDFNFVTMAELTAGIRTVNTELTGKISGSANDANNTSDKIIVYAYKKGTFNADIETKGKGESEVTFANAITSAEVKGLSGSYSLDFLEEGEYELIFASYNEDDNNGFHFNALLNAESTTGLNLGAIEVSSAIQISANVTVTGTK
;
A
#
# COMPACT_ATOMS: atom_id res chain seq x y z
N MET A 1 29.10 39.13 -84.15
CA MET A 1 27.79 39.20 -84.80
C MET A 1 26.75 38.52 -83.92
N LYS A 2 25.91 39.33 -83.34
CA LYS A 2 24.45 39.23 -83.31
C LYS A 2 23.91 37.82 -83.18
N ASN A 3 23.08 37.40 -82.19
CA ASN A 3 21.73 37.95 -81.96
C ASN A 3 21.20 37.59 -80.59
N TYR A 4 20.43 38.47 -80.03
CA TYR A 4 19.55 38.32 -78.87
C TYR A 4 18.38 37.40 -79.20
N LEU A 5 17.93 36.62 -78.21
CA LEU A 5 16.52 36.26 -78.15
C LEU A 5 16.07 36.12 -76.65
N LYS A 6 15.14 37.01 -76.36
CA LYS A 6 14.34 36.97 -75.10
C LYS A 6 13.28 35.87 -75.21
N ILE A 7 13.06 35.05 -74.21
CA ILE A 7 11.80 34.39 -74.05
C ILE A 7 11.42 34.41 -72.56
N SER A 8 10.23 34.85 -72.40
CA SER A 8 9.41 35.09 -71.21
C SER A 8 9.23 33.93 -70.27
N GLY A 9 8.95 34.29 -69.05
CA GLY A 9 8.67 33.40 -67.94
C GLY A 9 7.41 32.54 -68.05
N LEU A 10 7.44 31.46 -67.32
CA LEU A 10 6.24 30.76 -66.85
C LEU A 10 6.52 30.32 -65.47
N ALA A 11 5.89 30.97 -64.49
CA ALA A 11 5.88 30.57 -63.11
C ALA A 11 4.96 29.34 -62.99
N LEU A 12 5.54 28.20 -62.73
CA LEU A 12 4.77 26.99 -62.33
C LEU A 12 4.74 26.89 -60.78
N MET A 13 3.60 27.30 -60.25
CA MET A 13 3.29 27.21 -58.85
C MET A 13 2.98 25.73 -58.51
N ALA A 14 3.95 25.03 -57.98
CA ALA A 14 3.73 23.68 -57.41
C ALA A 14 3.02 23.82 -56.05
N LEU A 15 1.72 23.52 -56.00
CA LEU A 15 0.99 23.29 -54.77
C LEU A 15 1.54 21.96 -54.17
N VAL A 16 2.38 22.10 -53.13
CA VAL A 16 2.69 20.97 -52.25
C VAL A 16 1.51 20.83 -51.28
N GLY A 17 0.62 19.91 -51.56
CA GLY A 17 -0.36 19.45 -50.59
C GLY A 17 0.35 18.80 -49.41
N MET A 18 0.39 19.49 -48.28
CA MET A 18 0.73 18.86 -47.02
C MET A 18 -0.41 17.94 -46.65
N VAL A 19 -0.21 16.64 -46.91
CA VAL A 19 -0.99 15.60 -46.23
C VAL A 19 -0.47 15.57 -44.80
N SER A 20 -1.16 16.28 -43.90
CA SER A 20 -1.03 16.11 -42.48
C SER A 20 -1.57 14.71 -42.17
N CYS A 21 -0.69 13.73 -41.95
CA CYS A 21 -1.05 12.55 -41.17
C CYS A 21 -1.33 13.06 -39.77
N SER A 22 -2.60 13.15 -39.43
CA SER A 22 -2.99 13.12 -38.04
C SER A 22 -2.60 11.71 -37.52
N LYS A 23 -1.51 11.65 -36.80
CA LYS A 23 -1.40 10.61 -35.80
C LYS A 23 -2.56 10.89 -34.82
N ASP A 24 -3.47 9.96 -34.75
CA ASP A 24 -4.32 9.83 -33.57
C ASP A 24 -3.39 9.42 -32.42
N ASP A 25 -2.69 10.41 -31.86
CA ASP A 25 -2.20 10.31 -30.51
C ASP A 25 -3.48 10.33 -29.68
N ASP A 26 -3.70 9.29 -28.86
CA ASP A 26 -4.65 9.28 -27.75
C ASP A 26 -4.22 10.36 -26.74
N ALA A 27 -4.29 11.62 -27.14
CA ALA A 27 -4.18 12.74 -26.24
C ALA A 27 -5.46 12.72 -25.41
N ALA A 28 -5.38 12.32 -24.16
CA ALA A 28 -6.43 12.56 -23.19
C ALA A 28 -6.94 13.98 -23.42
N MET A 29 -8.22 14.14 -23.74
CA MET A 29 -8.80 15.46 -23.98
C MET A 29 -8.64 16.25 -22.70
N GLU A 30 -7.96 17.41 -22.74
CA GLU A 30 -7.90 18.32 -21.61
C GLU A 30 -9.34 18.63 -21.17
N GLY A 31 -9.72 18.11 -19.98
CA GLY A 31 -11.03 18.35 -19.37
C GLY A 31 -11.92 17.13 -19.16
N GLU A 32 -11.56 15.94 -19.66
CA GLU A 32 -12.33 14.73 -19.36
C GLU A 32 -11.98 14.19 -17.96
N SER A 33 -13.00 13.89 -17.17
CA SER A 33 -12.85 13.33 -15.83
C SER A 33 -13.35 11.89 -15.81
N TYR A 34 -12.68 11.06 -15.02
CA TYR A 34 -12.97 9.64 -14.87
C TYR A 34 -13.39 9.37 -13.43
N ASN A 35 -14.50 8.62 -13.28
CA ASN A 35 -14.93 8.22 -11.95
C ASN A 35 -13.84 7.39 -11.28
N THR A 36 -13.41 7.83 -10.11
CA THR A 36 -12.32 7.22 -9.35
C THR A 36 -12.86 6.83 -7.98
N SER A 37 -12.85 5.53 -7.67
CA SER A 37 -13.21 5.00 -6.36
C SER A 37 -12.02 5.06 -5.42
N PHE A 38 -12.29 5.35 -4.15
CA PHE A 38 -11.29 5.35 -3.09
C PHE A 38 -11.65 4.30 -2.05
N GLU A 39 -10.69 3.43 -1.75
CA GLU A 39 -10.85 2.32 -0.83
C GLU A 39 -9.71 2.32 0.19
N VAL A 40 -9.95 1.78 1.37
CA VAL A 40 -8.94 1.60 2.41
C VAL A 40 -8.69 0.11 2.64
N THR A 41 -7.44 -0.24 2.89
CA THR A 41 -6.96 -1.57 3.26
C THR A 41 -5.88 -1.49 4.32
N ASP A 42 -5.39 -2.63 4.77
CA ASP A 42 -4.31 -2.75 5.75
C ASP A 42 -3.36 -3.90 5.42
N ALA A 43 -2.10 -3.76 5.86
CA ALA A 43 -1.18 -4.88 6.04
C ALA A 43 -1.30 -5.38 7.48
N PRO A 44 -1.23 -6.72 7.71
CA PRO A 44 -1.52 -7.30 9.02
C PRO A 44 -0.55 -6.78 10.09
N ILE A 45 -1.11 -6.47 11.27
CA ILE A 45 -0.34 -6.18 12.47
C ILE A 45 0.25 -7.49 13.02
N ASP A 46 1.44 -7.42 13.57
CA ASP A 46 2.19 -8.57 14.08
C ASP A 46 2.05 -8.78 15.60
N ASP A 47 1.13 -8.08 16.25
CA ASP A 47 0.87 -8.15 17.68
C ASP A 47 -0.40 -8.97 17.99
N ALA A 48 -0.29 -10.00 18.85
CA ALA A 48 -1.40 -10.86 19.25
C ALA A 48 -2.33 -10.22 20.29
N GLU A 49 -1.89 -9.18 21.01
CA GLU A 49 -2.76 -8.44 21.92
C GLU A 49 -3.77 -7.60 21.18
N VAL A 50 -3.54 -7.29 19.91
CA VAL A 50 -4.43 -6.49 19.07
C VAL A 50 -5.53 -7.36 18.46
N GLU A 51 -6.75 -7.24 19.01
CA GLU A 51 -7.94 -7.86 18.41
C GLU A 51 -8.47 -7.06 17.21
N ALA A 52 -8.43 -5.74 17.31
CA ALA A 52 -8.94 -4.84 16.27
C ALA A 52 -8.31 -3.45 16.37
N VAL A 53 -8.23 -2.76 15.25
CA VAL A 53 -7.80 -1.36 15.17
C VAL A 53 -8.89 -0.55 14.51
N PHE A 54 -9.54 0.29 15.29
CA PHE A 54 -10.62 1.15 14.79
C PHE A 54 -10.11 2.57 14.54
N VAL A 55 -10.41 3.08 13.36
CA VAL A 55 -10.20 4.50 13.03
C VAL A 55 -11.52 5.10 12.56
N THR A 56 -11.86 6.24 13.12
CA THR A 56 -13.03 7.02 12.68
C THR A 56 -12.57 8.11 11.73
N ILE A 57 -12.96 7.96 10.46
CA ILE A 57 -12.65 8.88 9.38
C ILE A 57 -13.82 9.84 9.26
N SER A 58 -13.60 11.12 9.50
CA SER A 58 -14.64 12.16 9.44
C SER A 58 -14.73 12.84 8.08
N ASN A 59 -13.60 12.89 7.32
CA ASN A 59 -13.55 13.38 5.95
C ASN A 59 -12.36 12.79 5.20
N VAL A 60 -12.50 12.67 3.88
CA VAL A 60 -11.40 12.35 2.95
C VAL A 60 -11.48 13.33 1.78
N SER A 61 -10.34 13.93 1.43
CA SER A 61 -10.26 14.84 0.29
C SER A 61 -9.02 14.60 -0.56
N VAL A 62 -9.13 14.88 -1.85
CA VAL A 62 -8.06 14.83 -2.85
C VAL A 62 -7.93 16.21 -3.47
N ASP A 63 -6.73 16.79 -3.42
CA ASP A 63 -6.47 18.18 -3.89
C ASP A 63 -7.50 19.19 -3.35
N GLY A 64 -7.92 19.00 -2.08
CA GLY A 64 -8.89 19.86 -1.39
C GLY A 64 -10.36 19.64 -1.77
N LYS A 65 -10.68 18.65 -2.60
CA LYS A 65 -12.06 18.24 -2.90
C LYS A 65 -12.41 17.01 -2.08
N SER A 66 -13.47 17.08 -1.27
CA SER A 66 -13.98 15.92 -0.53
C SER A 66 -14.57 14.87 -1.46
N LEU A 67 -14.46 13.59 -1.07
CA LEU A 67 -15.04 12.48 -1.81
C LEU A 67 -16.58 12.61 -1.86
N GLU A 68 -17.15 12.31 -3.02
CA GLU A 68 -18.60 12.25 -3.20
C GLU A 68 -19.16 10.96 -2.59
N GLY A 69 -20.32 11.06 -1.97
CA GLY A 69 -20.98 9.95 -1.30
C GLY A 69 -20.32 9.50 0.01
N PHE A 70 -19.19 10.12 0.41
CA PHE A 70 -18.55 9.81 1.67
C PHE A 70 -19.43 10.26 2.86
N ASN A 71 -19.53 9.37 3.83
CA ASN A 71 -20.08 9.68 5.16
C ASN A 71 -19.06 9.27 6.21
N ALA A 72 -18.96 10.04 7.29
CA ALA A 72 -18.09 9.67 8.41
C ALA A 72 -18.28 8.18 8.76
N THR A 73 -17.19 7.47 8.89
CA THR A 73 -17.22 6.01 9.07
C THR A 73 -16.16 5.57 10.08
N THR A 74 -16.50 4.63 10.94
CA THR A 74 -15.54 3.91 11.77
C THR A 74 -15.18 2.61 11.08
N VAL A 75 -13.90 2.38 10.84
CA VAL A 75 -13.36 1.22 10.12
C VAL A 75 -12.48 0.42 11.06
N ASN A 76 -12.67 -0.89 11.09
CA ASN A 76 -11.69 -1.81 11.66
C ASN A 76 -10.64 -2.13 10.60
N LEU A 77 -9.50 -1.46 10.66
CA LEU A 77 -8.40 -1.65 9.70
C LEU A 77 -7.82 -3.06 9.79
N ALA A 78 -7.61 -3.59 10.99
CA ALA A 78 -7.05 -4.93 11.18
C ALA A 78 -7.88 -6.08 10.54
N ALA A 79 -9.12 -5.80 10.15
CA ALA A 79 -9.94 -6.76 9.40
C ALA A 79 -9.76 -6.68 7.88
N LEU A 80 -9.07 -5.65 7.36
CA LEU A 80 -8.91 -5.40 5.92
C LEU A 80 -7.58 -5.93 5.40
N VAL A 81 -7.27 -7.18 5.67
CA VAL A 81 -6.04 -7.85 5.27
C VAL A 81 -6.27 -8.82 4.10
N ASN A 82 -5.20 -9.26 3.44
CA ASN A 82 -5.24 -10.20 2.31
C ASN A 82 -6.07 -9.70 1.12
N GLY A 83 -5.96 -8.41 0.79
CA GLY A 83 -6.64 -7.79 -0.34
C GLY A 83 -8.10 -7.39 -0.08
N GLU A 84 -8.60 -7.56 1.16
CA GLU A 84 -9.90 -7.01 1.55
C GLU A 84 -9.80 -5.49 1.65
N THR A 85 -10.84 -4.81 1.13
CA THR A 85 -10.91 -3.35 1.14
C THR A 85 -12.25 -2.86 1.65
N LYS A 86 -12.32 -1.60 2.04
CA LYS A 86 -13.56 -0.89 2.32
C LYS A 86 -13.64 0.37 1.48
N THR A 87 -14.68 0.47 0.64
CA THR A 87 -14.96 1.66 -0.15
C THR A 87 -15.30 2.85 0.75
N LEU A 88 -14.68 3.99 0.48
CA LEU A 88 -14.93 5.26 1.18
C LEU A 88 -15.86 6.17 0.36
N GLY A 89 -15.64 6.29 -0.95
CA GLY A 89 -16.42 7.15 -1.82
C GLY A 89 -15.77 7.29 -3.19
N ASN A 90 -16.26 8.20 -3.98
CA ASN A 90 -15.79 8.44 -5.34
C ASN A 90 -15.43 9.91 -5.55
N LEU A 91 -14.67 10.19 -6.59
CA LEU A 91 -14.43 11.53 -7.08
C LEU A 91 -14.15 11.48 -8.60
N ASP A 92 -14.75 12.39 -9.35
CA ASP A 92 -14.44 12.54 -10.76
C ASP A 92 -13.12 13.31 -10.92
N LEU A 93 -12.09 12.62 -11.41
CA LEU A 93 -10.73 13.13 -11.55
C LEU A 93 -10.26 13.06 -13.00
N GLN A 94 -9.44 14.04 -13.41
CA GLN A 94 -8.76 14.00 -14.70
C GLN A 94 -7.67 12.94 -14.71
N ALA A 95 -7.37 12.35 -15.86
CA ALA A 95 -6.26 11.43 -16.02
C ALA A 95 -4.92 12.15 -15.86
N LYS A 96 -4.29 11.97 -14.70
CA LYS A 96 -2.97 12.49 -14.30
C LYS A 96 -2.53 11.90 -12.98
N SER A 97 -1.32 12.20 -12.56
CA SER A 97 -0.84 11.88 -11.22
C SER A 97 -1.36 12.87 -10.17
N TYR A 98 -1.67 12.36 -8.99
CA TYR A 98 -2.12 13.07 -7.80
C TYR A 98 -1.25 12.69 -6.62
N SER A 99 -1.00 13.60 -5.67
CA SER A 99 -0.12 13.39 -4.53
C SER A 99 -0.60 14.00 -3.23
N ASN A 100 -1.87 14.38 -3.14
CA ASN A 100 -2.40 15.09 -1.97
C ASN A 100 -3.76 14.50 -1.56
N ILE A 101 -3.71 13.43 -0.77
CA ILE A 101 -4.89 12.90 -0.09
C ILE A 101 -4.82 13.34 1.38
N VAL A 102 -5.92 13.90 1.89
CA VAL A 102 -6.02 14.27 3.29
C VAL A 102 -7.13 13.47 3.94
N PHE A 103 -6.77 12.74 5.00
CA PHE A 103 -7.71 12.14 5.94
C PHE A 103 -7.91 13.06 7.12
N GLU A 104 -9.16 13.29 7.51
CA GLU A 104 -9.49 13.90 8.79
C GLU A 104 -10.07 12.81 9.70
N LEU A 105 -9.39 12.56 10.83
CA LEU A 105 -9.82 11.57 11.81
C LEU A 105 -10.65 12.25 12.92
N ASP A 106 -11.53 11.49 13.53
CA ASP A 106 -12.19 11.89 14.78
C ASP A 106 -11.59 11.04 15.92
N PHE A 107 -10.79 11.66 16.79
CA PHE A 107 -10.19 10.96 17.93
C PHE A 107 -11.14 10.86 19.11
N ASP A 108 -12.15 11.76 19.17
CA ASP A 108 -13.02 11.89 20.34
C ASP A 108 -14.10 10.80 20.38
N LYS A 109 -14.72 10.52 19.22
CA LYS A 109 -15.86 9.62 19.16
C LYS A 109 -15.96 8.87 17.83
N ASP A 110 -16.53 7.69 17.88
CA ASP A 110 -16.90 6.90 16.71
C ASP A 110 -18.21 7.41 16.07
N VAL A 111 -18.64 6.80 14.96
CA VAL A 111 -19.89 7.19 14.26
C VAL A 111 -21.16 6.92 15.07
N ASN A 112 -21.08 6.15 16.15
CA ASN A 112 -22.19 5.91 17.08
C ASN A 112 -22.21 6.91 18.23
N GLY A 113 -21.15 7.73 18.36
CA GLY A 113 -20.96 8.69 19.45
C GLY A 113 -20.21 8.14 20.64
N ASP A 114 -19.66 6.94 20.55
CA ASP A 114 -18.89 6.32 21.63
C ASP A 114 -17.40 6.74 21.59
N ALA A 115 -16.82 7.02 22.76
CA ALA A 115 -15.41 7.36 22.90
C ALA A 115 -14.56 6.11 23.23
N PRO A 116 -13.28 6.08 22.76
CA PRO A 116 -12.63 7.00 21.84
C PRO A 116 -12.98 6.70 20.37
N GLY A 117 -12.78 7.67 19.47
CA GLY A 117 -13.06 7.52 18.04
C GLY A 117 -12.03 6.69 17.28
N CYS A 118 -10.74 6.79 17.67
CA CYS A 118 -9.68 5.93 17.15
C CYS A 118 -9.07 5.14 18.32
N TYR A 119 -8.94 3.82 18.17
CA TYR A 119 -8.42 2.99 19.25
C TYR A 119 -7.96 1.61 18.79
N VAL A 120 -7.02 1.05 19.54
CA VAL A 120 -6.72 -0.38 19.53
C VAL A 120 -7.66 -1.05 20.52
N LYS A 121 -8.34 -2.11 20.08
CA LYS A 121 -9.07 -3.01 20.97
C LYS A 121 -8.19 -4.21 21.27
N LYS A 122 -7.83 -4.37 22.54
CA LYS A 122 -7.03 -5.51 23.01
C LYS A 122 -7.87 -6.77 23.14
N ALA A 123 -7.22 -7.93 23.15
CA ALA A 123 -7.85 -9.24 23.33
C ALA A 123 -8.60 -9.35 24.68
N ASN A 124 -8.17 -8.62 25.72
CA ASN A 124 -8.87 -8.55 27.02
C ASN A 124 -10.10 -7.63 27.00
N GLY A 125 -10.37 -6.95 25.87
CA GLY A 125 -11.50 -6.04 25.66
C GLY A 125 -11.21 -4.59 26.03
N GLU A 126 -10.02 -4.25 26.53
CA GLU A 126 -9.60 -2.86 26.77
C GLU A 126 -9.44 -2.10 25.46
N LYS A 127 -9.57 -0.78 25.55
CA LYS A 127 -9.41 0.13 24.41
C LYS A 127 -8.31 1.14 24.72
N ASP A 128 -7.25 1.11 23.95
CA ASP A 128 -6.22 2.13 23.99
C ASP A 128 -6.51 3.19 22.94
N ALA A 129 -6.68 4.43 23.38
CA ALA A 129 -7.00 5.52 22.47
C ALA A 129 -5.80 5.86 21.59
N LEU A 130 -6.01 5.83 20.28
CA LEU A 130 -5.02 6.27 19.30
C LEU A 130 -5.18 7.76 19.03
N VAL A 131 -4.16 8.52 19.35
CA VAL A 131 -4.11 9.97 19.11
C VAL A 131 -2.83 10.35 18.38
N ALA A 132 -2.91 11.37 17.54
CA ALA A 132 -1.75 11.95 16.88
C ALA A 132 -1.70 13.47 17.14
N SER A 133 -0.59 14.12 16.84
CA SER A 133 -0.43 15.57 17.04
C SER A 133 -1.35 16.43 16.17
N SER A 134 -1.96 15.83 15.14
CA SER A 134 -2.96 16.44 14.26
C SER A 134 -3.99 15.37 13.88
N ASN A 135 -5.26 15.77 13.79
CA ASN A 135 -6.31 14.93 13.25
C ASN A 135 -6.35 14.91 11.72
N LYS A 136 -5.50 15.69 11.04
CA LYS A 136 -5.34 15.69 9.59
C LYS A 136 -4.05 14.97 9.23
N ILE A 137 -4.20 13.85 8.54
CA ILE A 137 -3.10 13.06 7.98
C ILE A 137 -3.03 13.38 6.50
N THR A 138 -1.95 14.03 6.06
CA THR A 138 -1.71 14.32 4.65
C THR A 138 -0.81 13.25 4.06
N ILE A 139 -1.34 12.47 3.13
CA ILE A 139 -0.60 11.45 2.41
C ILE A 139 0.00 12.10 1.17
N ASN A 140 1.34 12.10 1.10
CA ASN A 140 2.10 12.69 0.00
C ASN A 140 2.57 11.64 -1.02
N ASP A 141 2.10 10.42 -0.89
CA ASP A 141 2.34 9.37 -1.87
C ASP A 141 1.58 9.67 -3.17
N THR A 142 2.11 9.18 -4.30
CA THR A 142 1.59 9.53 -5.62
C THR A 142 0.81 8.37 -6.20
N PHE A 143 -0.42 8.64 -6.64
CA PHE A 143 -1.21 7.70 -7.43
C PHE A 143 -1.55 8.29 -8.80
N GLU A 144 -1.80 7.44 -9.76
CA GLU A 144 -2.15 7.81 -11.12
C GLU A 144 -3.62 7.47 -11.41
N VAL A 145 -4.34 8.43 -12.01
CA VAL A 145 -5.67 8.21 -12.59
C VAL A 145 -5.51 7.99 -14.08
N LEU A 146 -5.96 6.85 -14.57
CA LEU A 146 -5.84 6.42 -15.95
C LEU A 146 -7.06 6.83 -16.76
N ALA A 147 -6.84 7.20 -18.02
CA ALA A 147 -7.92 7.45 -18.97
C ALA A 147 -8.61 6.14 -19.37
N ASN A 148 -9.94 6.16 -19.45
CA ASN A 148 -10.76 5.03 -19.90
C ASN A 148 -10.55 3.73 -19.09
N ALA A 149 -10.23 3.84 -17.81
CA ALA A 149 -10.03 2.72 -16.90
C ALA A 149 -10.98 2.79 -15.69
N ASP A 150 -11.17 1.66 -15.03
CA ASP A 150 -11.90 1.57 -13.77
C ASP A 150 -10.94 1.92 -12.62
N ASN A 151 -10.74 3.24 -12.38
CA ASN A 151 -9.80 3.70 -11.38
C ASN A 151 -10.28 3.39 -9.96
N VAL A 152 -9.62 2.47 -9.29
CA VAL A 152 -9.79 2.17 -7.88
C VAL A 152 -8.47 2.49 -7.17
N ILE A 153 -8.48 3.53 -6.35
CA ILE A 153 -7.33 3.94 -5.55
C ILE A 153 -7.43 3.31 -4.18
N VAL A 154 -6.53 2.40 -3.90
CA VAL A 154 -6.41 1.75 -2.60
C VAL A 154 -5.42 2.54 -1.74
N ILE A 155 -5.86 2.90 -0.53
CA ILE A 155 -5.08 3.58 0.49
C ILE A 155 -4.76 2.53 1.56
N ASP A 156 -3.52 2.13 1.61
CA ASP A 156 -3.02 1.04 2.46
C ASP A 156 -2.38 1.62 3.72
N PHE A 157 -3.05 1.40 4.84
CA PHE A 157 -2.53 1.72 6.17
C PHE A 157 -1.73 0.53 6.67
N ASP A 158 -0.42 0.57 6.58
CA ASP A 158 0.42 -0.48 7.19
C ASP A 158 0.42 -0.30 8.71
N LEU A 159 -0.44 -1.05 9.42
CA LEU A 159 -0.59 -0.92 10.88
C LEU A 159 0.71 -1.18 11.65
N ARG A 160 1.60 -2.04 11.14
CA ARG A 160 2.94 -2.24 11.72
C ARG A 160 3.79 -0.96 11.74
N LYS A 161 3.55 -0.06 10.78
CA LYS A 161 4.31 1.19 10.62
C LYS A 161 3.60 2.40 11.20
N THR A 162 2.32 2.27 11.52
CA THR A 162 1.48 3.39 11.94
C THR A 162 1.10 3.35 13.41
N ILE A 163 1.23 2.19 14.04
CA ILE A 163 0.95 1.97 15.46
C ILE A 163 2.19 1.42 16.15
N GLN A 164 2.46 1.87 17.35
CA GLN A 164 3.50 1.37 18.22
C GLN A 164 2.94 0.98 19.58
N GLU A 165 3.56 -0.01 20.21
CA GLU A 165 3.37 -0.32 21.61
C GLU A 165 4.32 0.56 22.44
N GLU A 166 3.80 1.19 23.49
CA GLU A 166 4.58 1.93 24.48
C GLU A 166 4.50 1.21 25.83
N GLU A 167 5.65 0.85 26.37
CA GLU A 167 5.74 0.31 27.72
C GLU A 167 5.94 1.43 28.73
N ASP A 168 4.95 1.70 29.58
CA ASP A 168 5.09 2.53 30.79
C ASP A 168 5.03 1.68 32.06
N GLY A 169 6.12 0.99 32.29
CA GLY A 169 6.41 0.23 33.52
C GLY A 169 5.58 -1.04 33.73
N LEU A 170 4.28 -0.99 33.84
CA LEU A 170 3.38 -2.14 34.09
C LEU A 170 2.20 -2.22 33.10
N SER A 171 1.99 -1.21 32.28
CA SER A 171 0.99 -1.20 31.22
C SER A 171 1.67 -1.13 29.87
N LYS A 172 1.10 -1.83 28.93
CA LYS A 172 1.41 -1.74 27.51
C LYS A 172 0.23 -1.03 26.88
N ASP A 173 0.48 0.16 26.35
CA ASP A 173 -0.52 0.99 25.69
C ASP A 173 -0.14 1.18 24.22
N PHE A 174 -1.13 1.19 23.34
CA PHE A 174 -0.90 1.42 21.93
C PHE A 174 -1.12 2.90 21.57
N ASN A 175 -0.24 3.45 20.76
CA ASN A 175 -0.32 4.81 20.26
C ASN A 175 -0.05 4.84 18.74
N PHE A 176 -0.47 5.93 18.06
CA PHE A 176 0.09 6.20 16.76
C PHE A 176 1.59 6.54 16.89
N VAL A 177 2.38 6.08 15.94
CA VAL A 177 3.77 6.52 15.75
C VAL A 177 3.84 8.04 15.52
N THR A 178 5.03 8.62 15.41
CA THR A 178 5.17 10.04 15.10
C THR A 178 4.43 10.40 13.80
N MET A 179 3.98 11.65 13.65
CA MET A 179 3.22 12.09 12.47
C MET A 179 3.96 11.86 11.15
N ALA A 180 5.29 11.96 11.17
CA ALA A 180 6.12 11.70 9.99
C ALA A 180 6.13 10.22 9.62
N GLU A 181 6.24 9.34 10.61
CA GLU A 181 6.20 7.89 10.42
C GLU A 181 4.80 7.42 10.04
N LEU A 182 3.75 7.97 10.68
CA LEU A 182 2.35 7.70 10.34
C LEU A 182 2.07 8.00 8.86
N THR A 183 2.50 9.17 8.38
CA THR A 183 2.35 9.53 6.96
C THR A 183 3.16 8.60 6.05
N ALA A 184 4.36 8.22 6.44
CA ALA A 184 5.22 7.31 5.67
C ALA A 184 4.74 5.85 5.70
N GLY A 185 3.94 5.47 6.69
CA GLY A 185 3.33 4.14 6.81
C GLY A 185 2.07 3.95 5.97
N ILE A 186 1.62 4.99 5.25
CA ILE A 186 0.43 4.93 4.39
C ILE A 186 0.86 5.13 2.94
N ARG A 187 0.48 4.20 2.08
CA ARG A 187 0.75 4.27 0.63
C ARG A 187 -0.54 4.29 -0.18
N THR A 188 -0.46 4.73 -1.42
CA THR A 188 -1.59 4.79 -2.35
C THR A 188 -1.23 4.12 -3.66
N VAL A 189 -2.14 3.30 -4.18
CA VAL A 189 -1.94 2.62 -5.46
C VAL A 189 -3.23 2.59 -6.27
N ASN A 190 -3.12 2.67 -7.60
CA ASN A 190 -4.24 2.35 -8.49
C ASN A 190 -4.20 0.83 -8.78
N THR A 191 -5.30 0.14 -8.52
CA THR A 191 -5.38 -1.33 -8.69
C THR A 191 -5.11 -1.77 -10.12
N GLU A 192 -5.40 -0.94 -11.11
CA GLU A 192 -5.08 -1.20 -12.53
C GLU A 192 -3.57 -1.32 -12.79
N LEU A 193 -2.73 -0.75 -11.90
CA LEU A 193 -1.27 -0.76 -11.99
C LEU A 193 -0.62 -1.77 -11.04
N THR A 194 -1.41 -2.65 -10.42
CA THR A 194 -0.90 -3.58 -9.41
C THR A 194 -1.13 -5.05 -9.78
N GLY A 195 -0.24 -5.89 -9.26
CA GLY A 195 -0.39 -7.33 -9.23
C GLY A 195 -0.29 -7.86 -7.80
N LYS A 196 -0.18 -9.16 -7.64
CA LYS A 196 -0.04 -9.79 -6.33
C LYS A 196 0.87 -11.02 -6.34
N ILE A 197 1.47 -11.29 -5.20
CA ILE A 197 2.19 -12.53 -4.91
C ILE A 197 1.40 -13.27 -3.84
N SER A 198 1.02 -14.51 -4.11
CA SER A 198 0.36 -15.36 -3.11
C SER A 198 0.98 -16.74 -3.11
N GLY A 199 0.79 -17.48 -2.03
CA GLY A 199 1.36 -18.81 -1.93
C GLY A 199 1.06 -19.48 -0.61
N SER A 200 1.87 -20.50 -0.32
CA SER A 200 1.89 -21.18 0.96
C SER A 200 3.33 -21.30 1.48
N ALA A 201 3.49 -21.15 2.80
CA ALA A 201 4.74 -21.47 3.49
C ALA A 201 4.51 -22.68 4.38
N ASN A 202 5.29 -23.73 4.16
CA ASN A 202 5.25 -24.95 4.96
C ASN A 202 6.42 -24.95 5.95
N ASP A 203 6.13 -24.78 7.23
CA ASP A 203 7.11 -24.92 8.32
C ASP A 203 6.98 -26.30 8.98
N ALA A 204 7.53 -27.33 8.33
CA ALA A 204 7.45 -28.70 8.81
C ALA A 204 8.17 -28.95 10.15
N ASN A 205 9.05 -28.03 10.54
CA ASN A 205 9.84 -28.14 11.77
C ASN A 205 9.23 -27.37 12.95
N ASN A 206 8.12 -26.66 12.74
CA ASN A 206 7.49 -25.76 13.72
C ASN A 206 8.53 -24.83 14.37
N THR A 207 9.27 -24.09 13.55
CA THR A 207 10.31 -23.19 14.01
C THR A 207 9.76 -21.85 14.51
N SER A 208 8.45 -21.63 14.36
CA SER A 208 7.80 -20.35 14.60
C SER A 208 6.38 -20.53 15.14
N ASP A 209 5.98 -19.69 16.10
CA ASP A 209 4.57 -19.59 16.50
C ASP A 209 3.76 -18.83 15.47
N LYS A 210 4.37 -17.79 14.87
CA LYS A 210 3.82 -17.03 13.74
C LYS A 210 4.91 -16.77 12.69
N ILE A 211 4.53 -16.82 11.43
CA ILE A 211 5.39 -16.43 10.30
C ILE A 211 4.76 -15.24 9.58
N ILE A 212 5.57 -14.21 9.34
CA ILE A 212 5.19 -13.09 8.49
C ILE A 212 6.11 -13.07 7.28
N VAL A 213 5.51 -12.88 6.11
CA VAL A 213 6.24 -12.66 4.85
C VAL A 213 6.20 -11.19 4.49
N TYR A 214 7.34 -10.64 4.14
CA TYR A 214 7.55 -9.25 3.76
C TYR A 214 7.95 -9.17 2.29
N ALA A 215 7.34 -8.24 1.55
CA ALA A 215 7.74 -7.91 0.18
C ALA A 215 8.59 -6.65 0.16
N TYR A 216 9.78 -6.73 -0.36
CA TYR A 216 10.69 -5.62 -0.61
C TYR A 216 10.88 -5.41 -2.09
N LYS A 217 11.12 -4.18 -2.55
CA LYS A 217 11.71 -3.98 -3.87
C LYS A 217 13.07 -4.67 -3.89
N LYS A 218 13.37 -5.39 -4.96
CA LYS A 218 14.59 -6.21 -5.10
C LYS A 218 15.86 -5.46 -4.70
N GLY A 219 16.64 -6.05 -3.81
CA GLY A 219 17.93 -5.52 -3.34
C GLY A 219 17.83 -4.38 -2.32
N THR A 220 16.64 -4.10 -1.77
CA THR A 220 16.48 -3.06 -0.74
C THR A 220 16.45 -3.62 0.69
N PHE A 221 16.29 -4.91 0.86
CA PHE A 221 16.33 -5.52 2.18
C PHE A 221 17.75 -5.52 2.77
N ASN A 222 17.86 -5.08 4.01
CA ASN A 222 19.09 -5.13 4.80
C ASN A 222 18.77 -5.64 6.21
N ALA A 223 19.15 -6.87 6.50
CA ALA A 223 18.84 -7.52 7.77
C ALA A 223 19.31 -6.71 9.00
N ASP A 224 20.49 -6.12 8.95
CA ASP A 224 21.08 -5.36 10.08
C ASP A 224 20.30 -4.08 10.41
N ILE A 225 19.52 -3.57 9.46
CA ILE A 225 18.68 -2.37 9.62
C ILE A 225 17.26 -2.78 9.95
N GLU A 226 16.68 -3.67 9.14
CA GLU A 226 15.26 -4.00 9.19
C GLU A 226 14.85 -4.75 10.45
N THR A 227 15.75 -5.56 11.04
CA THR A 227 15.46 -6.32 12.26
C THR A 227 15.72 -5.57 13.57
N LYS A 228 16.28 -4.35 13.51
CA LYS A 228 16.63 -3.56 14.70
C LYS A 228 15.70 -2.41 14.99
N GLY A 229 14.74 -2.19 14.11
CA GLY A 229 13.87 -1.02 14.16
C GLY A 229 14.48 0.24 13.55
N LYS A 230 13.62 1.10 13.01
CA LYS A 230 13.94 2.34 12.32
C LYS A 230 13.05 3.47 12.80
N GLY A 231 13.59 4.68 12.82
CA GLY A 231 12.86 5.89 13.23
C GLY A 231 12.80 6.09 14.73
N GLU A 232 11.97 7.03 15.18
CA GLU A 232 11.76 7.32 16.59
C GLU A 232 10.94 6.23 17.28
N SER A 233 10.08 5.54 16.51
CA SER A 233 9.21 4.47 17.00
C SER A 233 9.81 3.07 16.79
N GLU A 234 11.09 2.98 16.41
CA GLU A 234 11.83 1.71 16.26
C GLU A 234 11.11 0.64 15.42
N VAL A 235 10.39 1.06 14.37
CA VAL A 235 9.60 0.17 13.50
C VAL A 235 10.51 -0.84 12.81
N THR A 236 10.31 -2.13 13.07
CA THR A 236 11.00 -3.23 12.38
C THR A 236 10.41 -3.45 10.99
N PHE A 237 11.24 -3.93 10.05
CA PHE A 237 10.83 -4.16 8.66
C PHE A 237 10.18 -2.93 7.99
N ALA A 238 10.61 -1.72 8.39
CA ALA A 238 10.02 -0.45 8.00
C ALA A 238 10.05 -0.18 6.49
N ASN A 239 11.04 -0.72 5.76
CA ASN A 239 11.14 -0.53 4.30
C ASN A 239 10.40 -1.61 3.49
N ALA A 240 9.76 -2.60 4.11
CA ALA A 240 8.89 -3.51 3.40
C ALA A 240 7.75 -2.75 2.73
N ILE A 241 7.42 -3.08 1.47
CA ILE A 241 6.31 -2.46 0.74
C ILE A 241 4.98 -2.88 1.36
N THR A 242 4.83 -4.15 1.65
CA THR A 242 3.69 -4.74 2.36
C THR A 242 4.12 -6.04 3.02
N SER A 243 3.25 -6.61 3.85
CA SER A 243 3.47 -7.89 4.51
C SER A 243 2.20 -8.73 4.54
N ALA A 244 2.34 -10.00 4.85
CA ALA A 244 1.22 -10.89 5.07
C ALA A 244 1.56 -11.93 6.14
N GLU A 245 0.60 -12.22 7.00
CA GLU A 245 0.70 -13.36 7.92
C GLU A 245 0.49 -14.66 7.15
N VAL A 246 1.33 -15.65 7.45
CA VAL A 246 1.15 -17.02 6.98
C VAL A 246 0.08 -17.69 7.86
N LYS A 247 -1.08 -17.96 7.27
CA LYS A 247 -2.25 -18.48 8.02
C LYS A 247 -2.01 -19.90 8.54
N GLY A 248 -1.98 -20.05 9.83
CA GLY A 248 -1.84 -21.29 10.61
C GLY A 248 -1.88 -22.61 9.80
N LEU A 249 -2.97 -23.38 9.93
CA LEU A 249 -3.09 -24.71 9.32
C LEU A 249 -3.01 -24.75 7.79
N SER A 250 -3.38 -23.67 7.08
CA SER A 250 -3.34 -23.63 5.62
C SER A 250 -1.96 -23.25 5.07
N GLY A 251 -1.15 -22.60 5.89
CA GLY A 251 0.12 -22.02 5.47
C GLY A 251 0.00 -20.93 4.42
N SER A 252 -1.21 -20.48 4.05
CA SER A 252 -1.44 -19.56 2.94
C SER A 252 -1.14 -18.13 3.30
N TYR A 253 -0.68 -17.33 2.33
CA TYR A 253 -0.47 -15.90 2.44
C TYR A 253 -0.77 -15.18 1.12
N SER A 254 -1.05 -13.87 1.19
CA SER A 254 -1.24 -13.03 0.02
C SER A 254 -0.64 -11.64 0.27
N LEU A 255 0.21 -11.20 -0.66
CA LEU A 255 0.80 -9.88 -0.72
C LEU A 255 0.12 -9.16 -1.89
N ASP A 256 -0.84 -8.34 -1.57
CA ASP A 256 -1.73 -7.68 -2.53
C ASP A 256 -1.26 -6.25 -2.84
N PHE A 257 -1.80 -5.67 -3.91
CA PHE A 257 -1.56 -4.29 -4.31
C PHE A 257 -0.08 -3.95 -4.53
N LEU A 258 0.68 -4.86 -5.13
CA LEU A 258 2.08 -4.66 -5.48
C LEU A 258 2.17 -3.98 -6.85
N GLU A 259 2.75 -2.79 -6.92
CA GLU A 259 3.03 -2.13 -8.19
C GLU A 259 4.01 -2.94 -9.04
N GLU A 260 4.03 -2.69 -10.35
CA GLU A 260 4.97 -3.35 -11.26
C GLU A 260 6.43 -3.21 -10.81
N GLY A 261 7.19 -4.28 -10.99
CA GLY A 261 8.62 -4.31 -10.65
C GLY A 261 9.11 -5.64 -10.09
N GLU A 262 10.38 -5.67 -9.74
CA GLU A 262 11.01 -6.85 -9.14
C GLU A 262 10.99 -6.76 -7.61
N TYR A 263 10.60 -7.86 -6.99
CA TYR A 263 10.48 -7.99 -5.52
C TYR A 263 11.32 -9.13 -4.97
N GLU A 264 11.76 -8.98 -3.73
CA GLU A 264 12.31 -10.05 -2.91
C GLU A 264 11.40 -10.34 -1.71
N LEU A 265 11.24 -11.62 -1.38
CA LEU A 265 10.44 -12.06 -0.24
C LEU A 265 11.33 -12.44 0.93
N ILE A 266 11.02 -11.90 2.08
CA ILE A 266 11.68 -12.18 3.34
C ILE A 266 10.66 -12.82 4.29
N PHE A 267 11.00 -13.98 4.83
CA PHE A 267 10.19 -14.68 5.81
C PHE A 267 10.81 -14.49 7.19
N ALA A 268 9.99 -14.10 8.16
CA ALA A 268 10.40 -13.87 9.53
C ALA A 268 9.58 -14.72 10.50
N SER A 269 10.26 -15.24 11.51
CA SER A 269 9.69 -16.01 12.63
C SER A 269 9.42 -15.05 13.78
N TYR A 270 8.25 -15.25 14.38
CA TYR A 270 7.87 -14.60 15.63
C TYR A 270 7.50 -15.67 16.65
N ASN A 271 7.90 -15.44 17.89
CA ASN A 271 7.56 -16.30 19.02
C ASN A 271 6.61 -15.55 19.94
N GLU A 272 5.63 -16.29 20.46
CA GLU A 272 4.69 -15.80 21.46
C GLU A 272 5.36 -15.78 22.84
N ASP A 273 5.20 -14.73 23.60
CA ASP A 273 5.67 -14.61 24.96
C ASP A 273 4.57 -15.03 26.00
N ASP A 274 4.92 -15.01 27.28
CA ASP A 274 4.00 -15.37 28.36
C ASP A 274 2.78 -14.44 28.51
N ASN A 275 2.80 -13.27 27.81
CA ASN A 275 1.74 -12.26 27.81
C ASN A 275 0.94 -12.25 26.50
N ASN A 276 1.14 -13.24 25.63
CA ASN A 276 0.60 -13.38 24.27
C ASN A 276 1.08 -12.31 23.27
N GLY A 277 2.17 -11.58 23.56
CA GLY A 277 2.85 -10.72 22.60
C GLY A 277 3.68 -11.53 21.61
N PHE A 278 3.71 -11.13 20.32
CA PHE A 278 4.61 -11.74 19.34
C PHE A 278 5.87 -10.89 19.18
N HIS A 279 7.03 -11.51 19.38
CA HIS A 279 8.31 -10.85 19.22
C HIS A 279 9.09 -11.48 18.06
N PHE A 280 9.73 -10.60 17.26
CA PHE A 280 10.63 -11.07 16.21
C PHE A 280 11.69 -12.00 16.80
N ASN A 281 11.78 -13.21 16.25
CA ASN A 281 12.73 -14.21 16.68
C ASN A 281 13.92 -14.32 15.71
N ALA A 282 13.64 -14.60 14.44
CA ALA A 282 14.69 -14.81 13.45
C ALA A 282 14.17 -14.63 12.01
N LEU A 283 15.08 -14.36 11.10
CA LEU A 283 14.82 -14.55 9.68
C LEU A 283 14.80 -16.04 9.35
N LEU A 284 13.94 -16.44 8.42
CA LEU A 284 13.80 -17.82 8.00
C LEU A 284 14.50 -18.10 6.66
N ASN A 285 15.09 -19.28 6.56
CA ASN A 285 15.49 -19.84 5.28
C ASN A 285 14.24 -20.44 4.62
N ALA A 286 13.81 -19.85 3.52
CA ALA A 286 12.67 -20.30 2.73
C ALA A 286 13.14 -20.69 1.32
N GLU A 287 12.73 -21.86 0.85
CA GLU A 287 13.06 -22.38 -0.46
C GLU A 287 11.79 -22.55 -1.28
N SER A 288 11.79 -22.04 -2.51
CA SER A 288 10.66 -22.22 -3.43
C SER A 288 10.46 -23.68 -3.80
N THR A 289 9.22 -24.17 -3.68
CA THR A 289 8.86 -25.54 -4.09
C THR A 289 8.76 -25.70 -5.61
N THR A 290 8.71 -24.59 -6.36
CA THR A 290 8.56 -24.54 -7.82
C THR A 290 9.82 -24.06 -8.55
N GLY A 291 10.89 -23.72 -7.81
CA GLY A 291 12.12 -23.15 -8.39
C GLY A 291 12.03 -21.65 -8.70
N LEU A 292 11.00 -20.96 -8.21
CA LEU A 292 10.89 -19.51 -8.31
C LEU A 292 12.03 -18.85 -7.54
N ASN A 293 12.67 -17.85 -8.12
CA ASN A 293 13.69 -17.07 -7.42
C ASN A 293 13.02 -16.05 -6.45
N LEU A 294 12.98 -16.38 -5.16
CA LEU A 294 12.35 -15.53 -4.13
C LEU A 294 13.05 -14.17 -3.94
N GLY A 295 14.30 -14.04 -4.40
CA GLY A 295 15.05 -12.77 -4.38
C GLY A 295 14.84 -11.89 -5.62
N ALA A 296 14.04 -12.33 -6.61
CA ALA A 296 13.77 -11.55 -7.82
C ALA A 296 12.49 -12.08 -8.49
N ILE A 297 11.35 -11.66 -7.96
CA ILE A 297 10.02 -11.99 -8.48
C ILE A 297 9.51 -10.78 -9.25
N GLU A 298 9.28 -10.95 -10.55
CA GLU A 298 8.73 -9.90 -11.41
C GLU A 298 7.21 -9.85 -11.27
N VAL A 299 6.69 -8.71 -10.81
CA VAL A 299 5.26 -8.43 -10.70
C VAL A 299 4.85 -7.51 -11.84
N SER A 300 3.75 -7.84 -12.50
CA SER A 300 3.11 -7.03 -13.54
C SER A 300 1.65 -6.79 -13.18
N SER A 301 1.05 -5.74 -13.74
CA SER A 301 -0.35 -5.38 -13.54
C SER A 301 -1.30 -6.53 -13.82
N ALA A 302 -2.32 -6.68 -13.00
CA ALA A 302 -3.34 -7.73 -13.07
C ALA A 302 -2.82 -9.18 -13.01
N ILE A 303 -1.53 -9.41 -12.69
CA ILE A 303 -0.94 -10.74 -12.60
C ILE A 303 -0.83 -11.21 -11.15
N GLN A 304 -1.24 -12.44 -10.93
CA GLN A 304 -1.00 -13.16 -9.69
C GLN A 304 0.16 -14.14 -9.88
N ILE A 305 1.17 -14.03 -9.01
CA ILE A 305 2.32 -14.93 -9.00
C ILE A 305 2.18 -15.90 -7.83
N SER A 306 2.42 -17.17 -8.09
CA SER A 306 2.39 -18.22 -7.06
C SER A 306 3.80 -18.46 -6.51
N ALA A 307 4.01 -18.19 -5.22
CA ALA A 307 5.26 -18.36 -4.49
C ALA A 307 5.09 -19.32 -3.32
N ASN A 308 5.02 -20.62 -3.61
CA ASN A 308 4.96 -21.64 -2.56
C ASN A 308 6.36 -21.97 -2.05
N VAL A 309 6.53 -22.04 -0.74
CA VAL A 309 7.83 -22.24 -0.10
C VAL A 309 7.80 -23.31 0.99
N THR A 310 8.97 -23.88 1.25
CA THR A 310 9.25 -24.68 2.44
C THR A 310 10.23 -23.93 3.31
N VAL A 311 9.90 -23.77 4.58
CA VAL A 311 10.82 -23.22 5.59
C VAL A 311 11.76 -24.35 6.01
N THR A 312 13.08 -24.11 5.89
CA THR A 312 14.12 -25.10 6.16
C THR A 312 14.89 -24.85 7.46
N GLY A 313 14.64 -23.70 8.10
CA GLY A 313 15.22 -23.30 9.38
C GLY A 313 15.41 -21.80 9.50
N THR A 314 16.11 -21.36 10.53
CA THR A 314 16.47 -19.96 10.76
C THR A 314 17.80 -19.60 10.07
N LYS A 315 17.96 -18.32 9.72
CA LYS A 315 19.23 -17.75 9.20
C LYS A 315 20.17 -17.40 10.31
#